data_fbff3ce96fd22e8a017ca98af2fcfc1f
#
_entry.id   fbff3ce96fd22e8a017ca98af2fcfc1f
#
_cell.length_a   1.000
_cell.length_b   1.000
_cell.length_c   1.000
_cell.angle_alpha   90.00
_cell.angle_beta   90.00
_cell.angle_gamma   90.00
#
_symmetry.space_group_name_H-M   'P 1'
#
loop_
_entity.id
_entity.type
_entity.pdbx_description
1 polymer ?
#
loop_
_entity_poly.entity_id
_entity_poly.type
_entity_poly.pdbx_seq_one_letter_code
_entity_poly.pdbx_strand_id
1 'polypeptide(L)'
;MNDAQSERWEAAEEGMELLHSGEIDRAIDELVRVARNDPQNEYAYHFLGHAYFEKQAYKEALKSYVEALSIAPEYVGAMLGAGQTLRMLGEYDRAIRMGQRVLQVQEDDGDALFLVGAAHFQKGENQPAKRYLERFLETSPELEIALEVEGMLQVIRGEVLPFPGAEDTVEH
;
A
#
# COMPACT_ATOMS: atom_id res chain seq x y z
N MET A 1 4.09 23.45 3.85
CA MET A 1 5.42 22.81 3.79
C MET A 1 6.41 23.84 4.26
N ASN A 2 7.33 23.53 5.14
CA ASN A 2 8.42 24.44 5.54
C ASN A 2 9.61 24.30 4.58
N ASP A 3 10.58 25.23 4.66
CA ASP A 3 11.73 25.26 3.72
C ASP A 3 12.51 23.92 3.72
N ALA A 4 12.73 23.31 4.89
CA ALA A 4 13.43 22.04 4.98
C ALA A 4 12.65 20.86 4.33
N GLN A 5 11.33 20.87 4.41
CA GLN A 5 10.51 19.85 3.72
C GLN A 5 10.54 20.05 2.20
N SER A 6 10.56 21.31 1.72
CA SER A 6 10.69 21.59 0.28
C SER A 6 12.04 21.10 -0.25
N GLU A 7 13.13 21.38 0.46
CA GLU A 7 14.49 20.93 0.09
C GLU A 7 14.59 19.39 0.05
N ARG A 8 13.97 18.69 1.00
CA ARG A 8 13.96 17.22 1.04
C ARG A 8 13.13 16.63 -0.10
N TRP A 9 12.00 17.23 -0.42
CA TRP A 9 11.17 16.86 -1.55
C TRP A 9 11.94 17.00 -2.87
N GLU A 10 12.53 18.17 -3.11
CA GLU A 10 13.34 18.46 -4.31
C GLU A 10 14.50 17.47 -4.43
N ALA A 11 15.17 17.13 -3.32
CA ALA A 11 16.25 16.15 -3.33
C ALA A 11 15.79 14.75 -3.73
N ALA A 12 14.54 14.37 -3.48
CA ALA A 12 13.98 13.06 -3.84
C ALA A 12 13.29 13.04 -5.21
N GLU A 13 13.11 14.21 -5.86
CA GLU A 13 12.32 14.36 -7.09
C GLU A 13 12.89 13.54 -8.26
N GLU A 14 14.22 13.54 -8.47
CA GLU A 14 14.83 12.74 -9.52
C GLU A 14 14.54 11.25 -9.36
N GLY A 15 14.62 10.74 -8.13
CA GLY A 15 14.29 9.35 -7.82
C GLY A 15 12.83 9.02 -8.10
N MET A 16 11.92 9.94 -7.79
CA MET A 16 10.49 9.82 -8.08
C MET A 16 10.23 9.81 -9.61
N GLU A 17 10.88 10.69 -10.37
CA GLU A 17 10.76 10.73 -11.83
C GLU A 17 11.25 9.43 -12.48
N LEU A 18 12.37 8.88 -12.00
CA LEU A 18 12.88 7.58 -12.43
C LEU A 18 11.90 6.44 -12.15
N LEU A 19 11.18 6.48 -11.01
CA LEU A 19 10.11 5.53 -10.72
C LEU A 19 8.97 5.65 -11.73
N HIS A 20 8.50 6.84 -12.01
CA HIS A 20 7.42 7.08 -12.98
C HIS A 20 7.80 6.67 -14.40
N SER A 21 9.09 6.76 -14.77
CA SER A 21 9.58 6.28 -16.07
C SER A 21 9.84 4.76 -16.10
N GLY A 22 9.65 4.05 -14.98
CA GLY A 22 9.90 2.61 -14.88
C GLY A 22 11.37 2.21 -14.73
N GLU A 23 12.25 3.19 -14.50
CA GLU A 23 13.69 2.97 -14.31
C GLU A 23 14.02 2.61 -12.85
N ILE A 24 13.41 1.52 -12.36
CA ILE A 24 13.35 1.18 -10.93
C ILE A 24 14.74 1.04 -10.29
N ASP A 25 15.69 0.37 -10.97
CA ASP A 25 17.03 0.18 -10.38
C ASP A 25 17.78 1.52 -10.26
N ARG A 26 17.66 2.39 -11.24
CA ARG A 26 18.24 3.74 -11.19
C ARG A 26 17.58 4.59 -10.10
N ALA A 27 16.26 4.47 -9.94
CA ALA A 27 15.55 5.14 -8.87
C ALA A 27 16.07 4.71 -7.49
N ILE A 28 16.30 3.41 -7.29
CA ILE A 28 16.86 2.89 -6.04
C ILE A 28 18.25 3.48 -5.79
N ASP A 29 19.14 3.46 -6.78
CA ASP A 29 20.51 3.99 -6.64
C ASP A 29 20.49 5.47 -6.26
N GLU A 30 19.65 6.26 -6.92
CA GLU A 30 19.50 7.69 -6.65
C GLU A 30 18.92 7.95 -5.25
N LEU A 31 17.82 7.28 -4.90
CA LEU A 31 17.17 7.48 -3.60
C LEU A 31 18.04 7.00 -2.43
N VAL A 32 18.85 5.95 -2.63
CA VAL A 32 19.86 5.53 -1.63
C VAL A 32 20.91 6.61 -1.46
N ARG A 33 21.35 7.28 -2.55
CA ARG A 33 22.27 8.40 -2.47
C ARG A 33 21.68 9.56 -1.69
N VAL A 34 20.40 9.92 -1.94
CA VAL A 34 19.68 10.96 -1.22
C VAL A 34 19.58 10.62 0.27
N ALA A 35 19.14 9.41 0.61
CA ALA A 35 18.99 8.96 2.00
C ALA A 35 20.33 8.91 2.77
N ARG A 36 21.44 8.65 2.08
CA ARG A 36 22.79 8.72 2.70
C ARG A 36 23.22 10.16 2.98
N ASN A 37 22.89 11.10 2.10
CA ASN A 37 23.23 12.51 2.24
C ASN A 37 22.36 13.19 3.31
N ASP A 38 21.09 12.85 3.36
CA ASP A 38 20.15 13.30 4.41
C ASP A 38 19.37 12.10 4.98
N PRO A 39 19.84 11.49 6.09
CA PRO A 39 19.14 10.39 6.75
C PRO A 39 17.79 10.76 7.37
N GLN A 40 17.41 12.04 7.36
CA GLN A 40 16.12 12.53 7.82
C GLN A 40 15.16 12.83 6.64
N ASN A 41 15.50 12.43 5.42
CA ASN A 41 14.66 12.62 4.26
C ASN A 41 13.56 11.54 4.19
N GLU A 42 12.41 11.81 4.75
CA GLU A 42 11.23 10.93 4.75
C GLU A 42 10.74 10.57 3.35
N TYR A 43 10.90 11.48 2.38
CA TYR A 43 10.49 11.25 0.99
C TYR A 43 11.40 10.24 0.30
N ALA A 44 12.70 10.32 0.51
CA ALA A 44 13.65 9.36 -0.06
C ALA A 44 13.33 7.93 0.41
N TYR A 45 13.04 7.75 1.69
CA TYR A 45 12.64 6.44 2.22
C TYR A 45 11.26 5.99 1.73
N HIS A 46 10.31 6.90 1.60
CA HIS A 46 9.00 6.59 1.04
C HIS A 46 9.13 6.08 -0.41
N PHE A 47 9.86 6.80 -1.27
CA PHE A 47 10.05 6.39 -2.66
C PHE A 47 10.93 5.14 -2.80
N LEU A 48 11.90 4.91 -1.90
CA LEU A 48 12.60 3.63 -1.81
C LEU A 48 11.65 2.48 -1.51
N GLY A 49 10.72 2.70 -0.58
CA GLY A 49 9.67 1.73 -0.28
C GLY A 49 8.85 1.38 -1.52
N HIS A 50 8.45 2.39 -2.28
CA HIS A 50 7.73 2.19 -3.55
C HIS A 50 8.59 1.43 -4.58
N ALA A 51 9.84 1.83 -4.78
CA ALA A 51 10.75 1.16 -5.72
C ALA A 51 10.94 -0.33 -5.39
N TYR A 52 11.16 -0.65 -4.13
CA TYR A 52 11.27 -2.04 -3.69
C TYR A 52 9.95 -2.81 -3.80
N PHE A 53 8.81 -2.15 -3.57
CA PHE A 53 7.49 -2.75 -3.77
C PHE A 53 7.27 -3.15 -5.22
N GLU A 54 7.58 -2.28 -6.18
CA GLU A 54 7.52 -2.55 -7.63
C GLU A 54 8.40 -3.74 -8.03
N LYS A 55 9.55 -3.90 -7.38
CA LYS A 55 10.42 -5.09 -7.54
C LYS A 55 9.92 -6.33 -6.80
N GLN A 56 8.80 -6.27 -6.12
CA GLN A 56 8.29 -7.32 -5.23
C GLN A 56 9.26 -7.69 -4.09
N ALA A 57 10.22 -6.83 -3.80
CA ALA A 57 11.13 -6.94 -2.67
C ALA A 57 10.44 -6.41 -1.39
N TYR A 58 9.38 -7.11 -0.96
CA TYR A 58 8.46 -6.61 0.07
C TYR A 58 9.11 -6.40 1.44
N LYS A 59 10.15 -7.15 1.79
CA LYS A 59 10.85 -6.95 3.07
C LYS A 59 11.64 -5.64 3.07
N GLU A 60 12.32 -5.34 1.98
CA GLU A 60 13.07 -4.11 1.75
C GLU A 60 12.11 -2.91 1.63
N ALA A 61 10.98 -3.09 0.96
CA ALA A 61 9.92 -2.09 0.88
C ALA A 61 9.39 -1.73 2.27
N LEU A 62 9.02 -2.73 3.07
CA LEU A 62 8.52 -2.50 4.42
C LEU A 62 9.55 -1.79 5.30
N LYS A 63 10.83 -2.19 5.22
CA LYS A 63 11.91 -1.52 5.96
C LYS A 63 11.98 -0.04 5.58
N SER A 64 11.95 0.29 4.29
CA SER A 64 12.03 1.67 3.81
C SER A 64 10.83 2.51 4.28
N TYR A 65 9.60 1.98 4.20
CA TYR A 65 8.42 2.68 4.71
C TYR A 65 8.47 2.88 6.24
N VAL A 66 8.99 1.91 6.99
CA VAL A 66 9.17 2.05 8.45
C VAL A 66 10.18 3.15 8.77
N GLU A 67 11.29 3.27 8.01
CA GLU A 67 12.22 4.38 8.16
C GLU A 67 11.53 5.73 7.88
N ALA A 68 10.75 5.84 6.80
CA ALA A 68 9.97 7.04 6.53
C ALA A 68 9.03 7.41 7.68
N LEU A 69 8.34 6.41 8.26
CA LEU A 69 7.43 6.61 9.39
C LEU A 69 8.15 6.89 10.71
N SER A 70 9.41 6.47 10.86
CA SER A 70 10.21 6.83 12.04
C SER A 70 10.57 8.32 12.06
N ILE A 71 10.69 8.93 10.88
CA ILE A 71 10.98 10.35 10.68
C ILE A 71 9.68 11.17 10.71
N ALA A 72 8.68 10.73 9.95
CA ALA A 72 7.37 11.38 9.82
C ALA A 72 6.23 10.39 10.16
N PRO A 73 5.86 10.24 11.44
CA PRO A 73 4.89 9.21 11.89
C PRO A 73 3.48 9.35 11.31
N GLU A 74 3.14 10.53 10.80
CA GLU A 74 1.82 10.82 10.21
C GLU A 74 1.85 10.89 8.67
N TYR A 75 2.93 10.44 8.05
CA TYR A 75 3.05 10.44 6.60
C TYR A 75 2.12 9.39 5.99
N VAL A 76 0.95 9.83 5.51
CA VAL A 76 -0.12 8.98 4.97
C VAL A 76 0.38 8.08 3.85
N GLY A 77 1.15 8.62 2.88
CA GLY A 77 1.71 7.81 1.78
C GLY A 77 2.57 6.64 2.28
N ALA A 78 3.40 6.86 3.30
CA ALA A 78 4.21 5.80 3.89
C ALA A 78 3.38 4.80 4.71
N MET A 79 2.31 5.25 5.39
CA MET A 79 1.38 4.33 6.07
C MET A 79 0.66 3.41 5.08
N LEU A 80 0.16 3.96 3.98
CA LEU A 80 -0.51 3.19 2.92
C LEU A 80 0.46 2.22 2.25
N GLY A 81 1.67 2.67 1.89
CA GLY A 81 2.70 1.81 1.31
C GLY A 81 3.11 0.67 2.24
N ALA A 82 3.34 0.97 3.53
CA ALA A 82 3.62 -0.06 4.55
C ALA A 82 2.44 -1.03 4.69
N GLY A 83 1.21 -0.53 4.72
CA GLY A 83 0.00 -1.33 4.81
C GLY A 83 -0.16 -2.29 3.64
N GLN A 84 -0.01 -1.82 2.41
CA GLN A 84 -0.06 -2.65 1.21
C GLN A 84 1.06 -3.71 1.23
N THR A 85 2.26 -3.32 1.62
CA THR A 85 3.40 -4.23 1.73
C THR A 85 3.13 -5.33 2.76
N LEU A 86 2.59 -4.98 3.93
CA LEU A 86 2.19 -5.94 4.96
C LEU A 86 1.11 -6.90 4.46
N ARG A 87 0.15 -6.41 3.67
CA ARG A 87 -0.88 -7.24 3.03
C ARG A 87 -0.25 -8.26 2.07
N MET A 88 0.72 -7.84 1.24
CA MET A 88 1.45 -8.75 0.35
C MET A 88 2.30 -9.78 1.10
N LEU A 89 2.76 -9.45 2.30
CA LEU A 89 3.48 -10.37 3.19
C LEU A 89 2.54 -11.30 3.99
N GLY A 90 1.20 -11.16 3.85
CA GLY A 90 0.22 -11.94 4.60
C GLY A 90 0.01 -11.47 6.05
N GLU A 91 0.60 -10.32 6.41
CA GLU A 91 0.48 -9.73 7.76
C GLU A 91 -0.78 -8.84 7.87
N TYR A 92 -1.93 -9.44 7.63
CA TYR A 92 -3.21 -8.72 7.44
C TYR A 92 -3.62 -7.86 8.64
N ASP A 93 -3.43 -8.31 9.87
CA ASP A 93 -3.77 -7.52 11.07
C ASP A 93 -2.94 -6.23 11.18
N ARG A 94 -1.67 -6.29 10.77
CA ARG A 94 -0.81 -5.10 10.73
C ARG A 94 -1.21 -4.17 9.59
N ALA A 95 -1.54 -4.72 8.42
CA ALA A 95 -2.05 -3.96 7.28
C ALA A 95 -3.34 -3.21 7.63
N ILE A 96 -4.30 -3.88 8.27
CA ILE A 96 -5.55 -3.30 8.76
C ILE A 96 -5.28 -2.13 9.71
N ARG A 97 -4.37 -2.30 10.68
CA ARG A 97 -4.03 -1.19 11.61
C ARG A 97 -3.44 0.02 10.89
N MET A 98 -2.61 -0.18 9.85
CA MET A 98 -2.07 0.94 9.06
C MET A 98 -3.18 1.70 8.34
N GLY A 99 -4.06 1.01 7.61
CA GLY A 99 -5.19 1.66 6.94
C GLY A 99 -6.16 2.34 7.92
N GLN A 100 -6.45 1.72 9.06
CA GLN A 100 -7.29 2.32 10.09
C GLN A 100 -6.70 3.61 10.68
N ARG A 101 -5.39 3.71 10.83
CA ARG A 101 -4.74 4.97 11.25
C ARG A 101 -4.95 6.08 10.23
N VAL A 102 -4.89 5.78 8.94
CA VAL A 102 -5.21 6.75 7.89
C VAL A 102 -6.68 7.18 7.99
N LEU A 103 -7.61 6.23 8.14
CA LEU A 103 -9.04 6.50 8.25
C LEU A 103 -9.43 7.31 9.50
N GLN A 104 -8.60 7.32 10.56
CA GLN A 104 -8.80 8.21 11.71
C GLN A 104 -8.61 9.68 11.39
N VAL A 105 -7.79 9.99 10.38
CA VAL A 105 -7.47 11.36 9.95
C VAL A 105 -8.26 11.75 8.69
N GLN A 106 -8.42 10.80 7.78
CA GLN A 106 -9.09 10.95 6.49
C GLN A 106 -10.12 9.82 6.35
N GLU A 107 -11.31 10.03 6.89
CA GLU A 107 -12.33 8.99 7.07
C GLU A 107 -12.73 8.28 5.77
N ASP A 108 -12.74 9.01 4.65
CA ASP A 108 -13.13 8.50 3.33
C ASP A 108 -11.94 8.38 2.36
N ASP A 109 -10.72 8.20 2.89
CA ASP A 109 -9.55 7.92 2.05
C ASP A 109 -9.74 6.59 1.31
N GLY A 110 -9.82 6.65 -0.03
CA GLY A 110 -10.12 5.50 -0.88
C GLY A 110 -9.07 4.39 -0.76
N ASP A 111 -7.78 4.76 -0.76
CA ASP A 111 -6.69 3.79 -0.67
C ASP A 111 -6.69 3.05 0.68
N ALA A 112 -6.99 3.77 1.75
CA ALA A 112 -7.12 3.18 3.08
C ALA A 112 -8.36 2.27 3.20
N LEU A 113 -9.50 2.68 2.64
CA LEU A 113 -10.71 1.86 2.57
C LEU A 113 -10.47 0.56 1.81
N PHE A 114 -9.83 0.66 0.63
CA PHE A 114 -9.46 -0.51 -0.16
C PHE A 114 -8.47 -1.41 0.59
N LEU A 115 -7.40 -0.84 1.16
CA LEU A 115 -6.40 -1.59 1.93
C LEU A 115 -7.04 -2.41 3.06
N VAL A 116 -7.88 -1.76 3.87
CA VAL A 116 -8.53 -2.43 5.02
C VAL A 116 -9.53 -3.47 4.55
N GLY A 117 -10.34 -3.14 3.53
CA GLY A 117 -11.32 -4.06 2.96
C GLY A 117 -10.70 -5.29 2.34
N ALA A 118 -9.65 -5.12 1.51
CA ALA A 118 -8.92 -6.20 0.87
C ALA A 118 -8.18 -7.09 1.89
N ALA A 119 -7.58 -6.48 2.93
CA ALA A 119 -6.91 -7.24 3.99
C ALA A 119 -7.90 -8.09 4.81
N HIS A 120 -9.10 -7.57 5.15
CA HIS A 120 -10.15 -8.35 5.77
C HIS A 120 -10.66 -9.47 4.85
N PHE A 121 -10.81 -9.20 3.55
CA PHE A 121 -11.21 -10.20 2.56
C PHE A 121 -10.21 -11.36 2.50
N GLN A 122 -8.91 -11.06 2.37
CA GLN A 122 -7.85 -12.07 2.33
C GLN A 122 -7.73 -12.87 3.63
N LYS A 123 -8.11 -12.27 4.75
CA LYS A 123 -8.18 -12.93 6.06
C LYS A 123 -9.43 -13.81 6.22
N GLY A 124 -10.40 -13.72 5.29
CA GLY A 124 -11.69 -14.43 5.37
C GLY A 124 -12.72 -13.78 6.29
N GLU A 125 -12.50 -12.54 6.69
CA GLU A 125 -13.42 -11.76 7.55
C GLU A 125 -14.45 -11.02 6.69
N ASN A 126 -15.41 -11.76 6.13
CA ASN A 126 -16.33 -11.28 5.11
C ASN A 126 -17.16 -10.05 5.51
N GLN A 127 -17.63 -9.95 6.76
CA GLN A 127 -18.49 -8.84 7.18
C GLN A 127 -17.72 -7.51 7.28
N PRO A 128 -16.55 -7.42 7.93
CA PRO A 128 -15.71 -6.24 7.87
C PRO A 128 -15.27 -5.90 6.43
N ALA A 129 -14.82 -6.90 5.64
CA ALA A 129 -14.43 -6.70 4.26
C ALA A 129 -15.52 -6.01 3.45
N LYS A 130 -16.74 -6.54 3.51
CA LYS A 130 -17.91 -5.99 2.81
C LYS A 130 -18.11 -4.50 3.13
N ARG A 131 -18.12 -4.13 4.42
CA ARG A 131 -18.34 -2.73 4.83
C ARG A 131 -17.32 -1.75 4.27
N TYR A 132 -16.03 -2.12 4.31
CA TYR A 132 -14.97 -1.24 3.80
C TYR A 132 -14.95 -1.18 2.28
N LEU A 133 -15.20 -2.31 1.59
CA LEU A 133 -15.23 -2.38 0.13
C LEU A 133 -16.45 -1.63 -0.45
N GLU A 134 -17.62 -1.71 0.19
CA GLU A 134 -18.80 -0.93 -0.22
C GLU A 134 -18.53 0.58 -0.05
N ARG A 135 -17.94 1.01 1.07
CA ARG A 135 -17.54 2.43 1.25
C ARG A 135 -16.49 2.86 0.23
N PHE A 136 -15.55 1.99 -0.12
CA PHE A 136 -14.57 2.29 -1.18
C PHE A 136 -15.27 2.61 -2.51
N LEU A 137 -16.27 1.84 -2.91
CA LEU A 137 -17.01 2.10 -4.16
C LEU A 137 -17.75 3.46 -4.14
N GLU A 138 -18.14 3.96 -2.97
CA GLU A 138 -18.77 5.28 -2.80
C GLU A 138 -17.78 6.42 -3.10
N THR A 139 -16.46 6.19 -3.04
CA THR A 139 -15.44 7.18 -3.39
C THR A 139 -15.29 7.42 -4.89
N SER A 140 -16.05 6.71 -5.73
CA SER A 140 -15.98 6.77 -7.20
C SER A 140 -14.59 6.40 -7.74
N PRO A 141 -14.06 5.22 -7.41
CA PRO A 141 -12.75 4.77 -7.86
C PRO A 141 -12.68 4.57 -9.37
N GLU A 142 -11.46 4.39 -9.89
CA GLU A 142 -11.24 3.99 -11.27
C GLU A 142 -11.93 2.66 -11.58
N LEU A 143 -12.44 2.53 -12.83
CA LEU A 143 -13.27 1.40 -13.24
C LEU A 143 -12.59 0.03 -13.01
N GLU A 144 -11.30 -0.07 -13.28
CA GLU A 144 -10.55 -1.32 -13.14
C GLU A 144 -10.57 -1.81 -11.68
N ILE A 145 -10.26 -0.92 -10.73
CA ILE A 145 -10.25 -1.25 -9.30
C ILE A 145 -11.69 -1.47 -8.78
N ALA A 146 -12.66 -0.70 -9.28
CA ALA A 146 -14.05 -0.90 -8.94
C ALA A 146 -14.55 -2.31 -9.34
N LEU A 147 -14.16 -2.81 -10.52
CA LEU A 147 -14.50 -4.16 -10.98
C LEU A 147 -13.81 -5.25 -10.12
N GLU A 148 -12.57 -5.05 -9.68
CA GLU A 148 -11.90 -5.96 -8.76
C GLU A 148 -12.66 -6.05 -7.44
N VAL A 149 -13.06 -4.92 -6.87
CA VAL A 149 -13.81 -4.84 -5.62
C VAL A 149 -15.20 -5.47 -5.75
N GLU A 150 -15.90 -5.24 -6.86
CA GLU A 150 -17.18 -5.91 -7.13
C GLU A 150 -17.02 -7.43 -7.19
N GLY A 151 -15.92 -7.93 -7.79
CA GLY A 151 -15.59 -9.36 -7.78
C GLY A 151 -15.41 -9.91 -6.36
N MET A 152 -14.70 -9.19 -5.48
CA MET A 152 -14.57 -9.57 -4.06
C MET A 152 -15.93 -9.60 -3.36
N LEU A 153 -16.79 -8.62 -3.61
CA LEU A 153 -18.13 -8.55 -3.03
C LEU A 153 -19.04 -9.69 -3.51
N GLN A 154 -18.93 -10.09 -4.79
CA GLN A 154 -19.65 -11.26 -5.34
C GLN A 154 -19.22 -12.56 -4.64
N VAL A 155 -17.92 -12.75 -4.39
CA VAL A 155 -17.42 -13.88 -3.60
C VAL A 155 -17.99 -13.87 -2.18
N ILE A 156 -17.99 -12.72 -1.52
CA ILE A 156 -18.55 -12.56 -0.16
C ILE A 156 -20.03 -12.89 -0.12
N ARG A 157 -20.79 -12.55 -1.16
CA ARG A 157 -22.24 -12.85 -1.30
C ARG A 157 -22.52 -14.31 -1.66
N GLY A 158 -21.49 -15.09 -2.06
CA GLY A 158 -21.63 -16.46 -2.56
C GLY A 158 -22.20 -16.55 -3.97
N GLU A 159 -22.14 -15.47 -4.74
CA GLU A 159 -22.61 -15.39 -6.12
C GLU A 159 -21.59 -16.00 -7.11
N VAL A 160 -20.32 -16.03 -6.73
CA VAL A 160 -19.21 -16.62 -7.49
C VAL A 160 -18.34 -17.43 -6.53
N LEU A 161 -17.93 -18.62 -6.95
CA LEU A 161 -16.96 -19.42 -6.18
C LEU A 161 -15.58 -18.73 -6.24
N PRO A 162 -14.85 -18.67 -5.12
CA PRO A 162 -13.50 -18.10 -5.10
C PRO A 162 -12.52 -19.05 -5.83
N PHE A 163 -12.36 -18.90 -7.12
CA PHE A 163 -11.53 -19.68 -8.04
C PHE A 163 -12.02 -21.12 -8.36
N PRO A 164 -12.19 -21.47 -9.64
CA PRO A 164 -12.24 -22.85 -10.07
C PRO A 164 -10.82 -23.43 -10.01
N GLY A 165 -10.46 -24.12 -8.93
CA GLY A 165 -9.13 -24.73 -8.79
C GLY A 165 -8.71 -25.14 -7.37
N ALA A 166 -9.50 -24.84 -6.34
CA ALA A 166 -9.20 -25.24 -4.97
C ALA A 166 -9.85 -26.57 -4.53
N GLU A 167 -10.60 -27.20 -5.41
CA GLU A 167 -11.21 -28.51 -5.15
C GLU A 167 -10.57 -29.53 -6.10
N ASP A 168 -9.36 -30.00 -5.83
CA ASP A 168 -8.88 -31.32 -6.33
C ASP A 168 -7.51 -31.66 -5.68
N THR A 169 -7.44 -31.72 -4.36
CA THR A 169 -6.40 -32.49 -3.67
C THR A 169 -6.98 -33.18 -2.44
N VAL A 170 -8.02 -33.96 -2.64
CA VAL A 170 -8.34 -35.06 -1.74
C VAL A 170 -8.38 -36.31 -2.61
N GLU A 171 -7.22 -36.87 -2.91
CA GLU A 171 -7.11 -38.25 -3.34
C GLU A 171 -6.50 -39.07 -2.24
N HIS A 172 -7.28 -40.05 -1.86
CA HIS A 172 -7.11 -41.45 -1.45
C HIS A 172 -5.77 -41.89 -0.82
#